data_9850c9d59c543c2df248c888ea34afea
#
_entry.id   9850c9d59c543c2df248c888ea34afea
#
_cell.length_a   1.000
_cell.length_b   1.000
_cell.length_c   1.000
_cell.angle_alpha   90.00
_cell.angle_beta   90.00
_cell.angle_gamma   90.00
#
_symmetry.space_group_name_H-M   'P 1'
#
loop_
_entity.id
_entity.type
_entity.pdbx_description
1 polymer ?
#
loop_
_entity_poly.entity_id
_entity_poly.type
_entity_poly.pdbx_seq_one_letter_code
_entity_poly.pdbx_strand_id
1 'polypeptide(L)'
;GSEVTEKAGFTADATITSGLGLHDVTVAEHALALILAAARRLDTAVRAVDEQRWAKELSVNQPLNNATSFTIVRGSRIVIWGFGGIGQRLAGYLKALGVEVIGVARSAGERGGFPVITADDLPAALETADVLVNILPASPETAGVVNAELLAHLPAKAWLVNVGRGATVDAQALTAALRAGTLAGAALGATAVG
;
A
#
# COMPACT_ATOMS: atom_id res chain seq x y z
N GLY A 1 -6.99 19.78 2.82
CA GLY A 1 -6.77 21.20 2.47
C GLY A 1 -7.70 22.15 3.21
N SER A 2 -9.03 21.99 3.11
CA SER A 2 -10.02 22.92 3.71
C SER A 2 -9.96 23.00 5.24
N GLU A 3 -9.73 21.88 5.90
CA GLU A 3 -9.73 21.82 7.38
C GLU A 3 -8.56 22.59 8.02
N VAL A 4 -7.41 22.64 7.35
CA VAL A 4 -6.24 23.41 7.81
C VAL A 4 -6.49 24.90 7.62
N THR A 5 -7.21 25.29 6.58
CA THR A 5 -7.51 26.69 6.26
C THR A 5 -8.53 27.29 7.20
N GLU A 6 -9.55 26.54 7.58
CA GLU A 6 -10.55 27.00 8.57
C GLU A 6 -9.96 27.16 9.97
N LYS A 7 -9.11 26.22 10.41
CA LYS A 7 -8.45 26.29 11.73
C LYS A 7 -7.34 27.34 11.82
N ALA A 8 -6.75 27.73 10.69
CA ALA A 8 -5.63 28.68 10.66
C ALA A 8 -6.06 30.16 10.61
N GLY A 9 -7.37 30.46 10.55
CA GLY A 9 -7.90 31.82 10.57
C GLY A 9 -7.49 32.68 9.39
N PHE A 10 -7.28 32.11 8.21
CA PHE A 10 -6.98 32.86 6.99
C PHE A 10 -8.14 33.77 6.61
N THR A 11 -7.81 34.98 6.10
CA THR A 11 -8.79 35.92 5.58
C THR A 11 -9.38 35.42 4.25
N ALA A 12 -10.59 35.86 3.93
CA ALA A 12 -11.31 35.37 2.74
C ALA A 12 -10.61 35.67 1.39
N ASP A 13 -9.65 36.60 1.39
CA ASP A 13 -8.84 37.02 0.26
C ASP A 13 -7.47 36.26 0.17
N ALA A 14 -7.19 35.38 1.13
CA ALA A 14 -5.94 34.62 1.13
C ALA A 14 -5.91 33.60 -0.02
N THR A 15 -4.88 33.66 -0.84
CA THR A 15 -4.60 32.65 -1.87
C THR A 15 -3.91 31.45 -1.25
N ILE A 16 -4.59 30.29 -1.26
CA ILE A 16 -4.07 29.04 -0.72
C ILE A 16 -3.65 28.15 -1.87
N THR A 17 -2.37 27.78 -1.90
CA THR A 17 -1.82 26.82 -2.87
C THR A 17 -1.56 25.50 -2.20
N SER A 18 -1.80 24.40 -2.93
CA SER A 18 -1.47 23.06 -2.47
C SER A 18 -0.16 22.59 -3.10
N GLY A 19 0.61 21.78 -2.36
CA GLY A 19 1.81 21.08 -2.89
C GLY A 19 1.47 19.85 -3.73
N LEU A 20 0.35 19.86 -4.47
CA LEU A 20 -0.06 18.74 -5.31
C LEU A 20 1.05 18.42 -6.34
N GLY A 21 1.47 17.15 -6.41
CA GLY A 21 2.55 16.71 -7.29
C GLY A 21 3.96 16.83 -6.69
N LEU A 22 4.15 17.63 -5.63
CA LEU A 22 5.47 17.87 -5.04
C LEU A 22 6.11 16.60 -4.47
N HIS A 23 5.32 15.72 -3.89
CA HIS A 23 5.77 14.49 -3.23
C HIS A 23 5.52 13.21 -4.03
N ASP A 24 5.03 13.32 -5.28
CA ASP A 24 4.64 12.14 -6.06
C ASP A 24 5.82 11.18 -6.30
N VAL A 25 7.02 11.71 -6.53
CA VAL A 25 8.23 10.90 -6.74
C VAL A 25 8.64 10.21 -5.44
N THR A 26 8.88 10.99 -4.40
CA THR A 26 9.47 10.47 -3.15
C THR A 26 8.55 9.48 -2.44
N VAL A 27 7.23 9.70 -2.46
CA VAL A 27 6.27 8.77 -1.85
C VAL A 27 6.11 7.51 -2.70
N ALA A 28 6.14 7.62 -4.04
CA ALA A 28 6.10 6.45 -4.91
C ALA A 28 7.37 5.58 -4.76
N GLU A 29 8.55 6.19 -4.62
CA GLU A 29 9.80 5.49 -4.35
C GLU A 29 9.78 4.83 -2.96
N HIS A 30 9.25 5.49 -1.95
CA HIS A 30 9.09 4.91 -0.62
C HIS A 30 8.14 3.71 -0.64
N ALA A 31 7.00 3.80 -1.33
CA ALA A 31 6.09 2.68 -1.51
C ALA A 31 6.75 1.49 -2.23
N LEU A 32 7.52 1.76 -3.29
CA LEU A 32 8.29 0.73 -3.98
C LEU A 32 9.33 0.07 -3.06
N ALA A 33 10.04 0.85 -2.25
CA ALA A 33 11.01 0.33 -1.29
C ALA A 33 10.34 -0.61 -0.27
N LEU A 34 9.16 -0.24 0.25
CA LEU A 34 8.38 -1.07 1.16
C LEU A 34 7.92 -2.38 0.50
N ILE A 35 7.45 -2.33 -0.75
CA ILE A 35 7.06 -3.52 -1.52
C ILE A 35 8.25 -4.46 -1.71
N LEU A 36 9.39 -3.94 -2.11
CA LEU A 36 10.62 -4.72 -2.28
C LEU A 36 11.11 -5.28 -0.94
N ALA A 37 11.05 -4.51 0.13
CA ALA A 37 11.39 -4.96 1.47
C ALA A 37 10.50 -6.11 1.94
N ALA A 38 9.19 -6.03 1.68
CA ALA A 38 8.24 -7.10 1.97
C ALA A 38 8.56 -8.38 1.17
N ALA A 39 8.73 -8.27 -0.14
CA ALA A 39 9.04 -9.41 -1.01
C ALA A 39 10.37 -10.08 -0.64
N ARG A 40 11.37 -9.30 -0.25
CA ARG A 40 12.72 -9.81 0.07
C ARG A 40 12.95 -10.04 1.55
N ARG A 41 11.91 -9.87 2.39
CA ARG A 41 12.00 -10.07 3.84
C ARG A 41 13.18 -9.32 4.46
N LEU A 42 13.34 -8.06 4.08
CA LEU A 42 14.43 -7.24 4.62
C LEU A 42 14.32 -7.05 6.14
N ASP A 43 13.10 -7.12 6.70
CA ASP A 43 12.84 -7.17 8.14
C ASP A 43 13.59 -8.32 8.83
N THR A 44 13.55 -9.51 8.24
CA THR A 44 14.25 -10.69 8.75
C THR A 44 15.77 -10.57 8.55
N ALA A 45 16.20 -10.03 7.41
CA ALA A 45 17.63 -9.83 7.15
C ALA A 45 18.26 -8.86 8.15
N VAL A 46 17.60 -7.72 8.44
CA VAL A 46 18.09 -6.72 9.39
C VAL A 46 18.18 -7.32 10.79
N ARG A 47 17.11 -7.99 11.28
CA ARG A 47 17.14 -8.67 12.59
C ARG A 47 18.28 -9.70 12.69
N ALA A 48 18.53 -10.47 11.62
CA ALA A 48 19.63 -11.43 11.63
C ALA A 48 21.01 -10.76 11.75
N VAL A 49 21.20 -9.57 11.15
CA VAL A 49 22.44 -8.77 11.33
C VAL A 49 22.58 -8.31 12.77
N ASP A 50 21.51 -7.78 13.39
CA ASP A 50 21.53 -7.36 14.79
C ASP A 50 21.83 -8.53 15.74
N GLU A 51 21.34 -9.73 15.41
CA GLU A 51 21.59 -10.99 16.14
C GLU A 51 22.93 -11.64 15.78
N GLN A 52 23.74 -11.02 14.91
CA GLN A 52 25.02 -11.54 14.41
C GLN A 52 24.94 -12.96 13.86
N ARG A 53 23.83 -13.32 13.19
CA ARG A 53 23.59 -14.62 12.57
C ARG A 53 23.37 -14.52 11.06
N TRP A 54 23.67 -15.60 10.36
CA TRP A 54 23.29 -15.76 8.96
C TRP A 54 21.81 -16.17 8.84
N ALA A 55 21.01 -15.40 8.10
CA ALA A 55 19.60 -15.67 7.85
C ALA A 55 19.43 -16.80 6.82
N LYS A 56 19.69 -18.05 7.22
CA LYS A 56 19.61 -19.24 6.34
C LYS A 56 18.23 -19.37 5.69
N GLU A 57 17.19 -18.98 6.41
CA GLU A 57 15.80 -18.97 5.95
C GLU A 57 15.56 -18.09 4.71
N LEU A 58 16.43 -17.13 4.45
CA LEU A 58 16.36 -16.26 3.27
C LEU A 58 17.21 -16.76 2.10
N SER A 59 18.13 -17.70 2.32
CA SER A 59 19.11 -18.15 1.32
C SER A 59 18.74 -19.44 0.61
N VAL A 60 17.83 -20.24 1.19
CA VAL A 60 17.52 -21.59 0.69
C VAL A 60 16.10 -21.63 0.13
N ASN A 61 15.99 -22.06 -1.13
CA ASN A 61 14.72 -22.41 -1.77
C ASN A 61 13.63 -21.35 -1.74
N GLN A 62 13.96 -20.07 -2.02
CA GLN A 62 12.91 -19.10 -2.26
C GLN A 62 12.15 -19.48 -3.54
N PRO A 63 10.82 -19.68 -3.47
CA PRO A 63 10.05 -20.00 -4.68
C PRO A 63 10.17 -18.84 -5.67
N LEU A 64 10.30 -19.19 -6.96
CA LEU A 64 10.30 -18.19 -8.05
C LEU A 64 8.88 -17.80 -8.48
N ASN A 65 7.90 -18.03 -7.62
CA ASN A 65 6.50 -17.65 -7.81
C ASN A 65 5.86 -17.29 -6.46
N ASN A 66 4.70 -16.62 -6.53
CA ASN A 66 3.95 -16.20 -5.36
C ASN A 66 2.78 -17.15 -5.00
N ALA A 67 2.92 -18.44 -5.23
CA ALA A 67 1.83 -19.38 -4.97
C ALA A 67 1.46 -19.46 -3.48
N THR A 68 2.44 -19.52 -2.60
CA THR A 68 2.24 -19.68 -1.14
C THR A 68 2.71 -18.49 -0.31
N SER A 69 3.58 -17.65 -0.84
CA SER A 69 4.12 -16.47 -0.16
C SER A 69 4.54 -15.42 -1.18
N PHE A 70 4.47 -14.15 -0.78
CA PHE A 70 4.96 -13.06 -1.62
C PHE A 70 6.48 -12.96 -1.49
N THR A 71 7.21 -13.45 -2.50
CA THR A 71 8.68 -13.53 -2.50
C THR A 71 9.33 -12.88 -3.71
N ILE A 72 8.57 -12.64 -4.77
CA ILE A 72 9.06 -12.05 -6.01
C ILE A 72 8.04 -11.01 -6.51
N VAL A 73 8.55 -9.86 -6.93
CA VAL A 73 7.70 -8.77 -7.42
C VAL A 73 7.25 -9.03 -8.86
N ARG A 74 8.12 -9.57 -9.71
CA ARG A 74 7.80 -9.89 -11.10
C ARG A 74 6.65 -10.90 -11.17
N GLY A 75 5.63 -10.59 -11.96
CA GLY A 75 4.44 -11.43 -12.14
C GLY A 75 3.47 -11.39 -10.97
N SER A 76 3.70 -10.52 -9.97
CA SER A 76 2.73 -10.27 -8.90
C SER A 76 1.60 -9.37 -9.39
N ARG A 77 0.46 -9.44 -8.68
CA ARG A 77 -0.67 -8.54 -8.85
C ARG A 77 -0.74 -7.58 -7.68
N ILE A 78 -0.67 -6.28 -7.97
CA ILE A 78 -0.67 -5.22 -6.97
C ILE A 78 -1.87 -4.28 -7.22
N VAL A 79 -2.71 -4.14 -6.20
CA VAL A 79 -3.84 -3.21 -6.19
C VAL A 79 -3.41 -1.93 -5.49
N ILE A 80 -3.58 -0.77 -6.16
CA ILE A 80 -3.21 0.55 -5.62
C ILE A 80 -4.49 1.35 -5.34
N TRP A 81 -4.85 1.51 -4.07
CA TRP A 81 -6.00 2.30 -3.65
C TRP A 81 -5.60 3.75 -3.37
N GLY A 82 -6.13 4.65 -4.20
CA GLY A 82 -5.72 6.05 -4.30
C GLY A 82 -4.90 6.29 -5.57
N PHE A 83 -5.52 6.07 -6.75
CA PHE A 83 -4.83 6.09 -8.05
C PHE A 83 -4.74 7.52 -8.62
N GLY A 84 -4.12 8.43 -7.84
CA GLY A 84 -3.73 9.80 -8.20
C GLY A 84 -2.30 9.88 -8.74
N GLY A 85 -1.62 11.03 -8.62
CA GLY A 85 -0.25 11.25 -9.11
C GLY A 85 0.75 10.24 -8.53
N ILE A 86 0.74 10.03 -7.21
CA ILE A 86 1.61 9.05 -6.53
C ILE A 86 1.32 7.63 -7.05
N GLY A 87 0.04 7.23 -7.08
CA GLY A 87 -0.35 5.87 -7.50
C GLY A 87 0.04 5.57 -8.95
N GLN A 88 -0.17 6.51 -9.87
CA GLN A 88 0.22 6.36 -11.27
C GLN A 88 1.74 6.28 -11.46
N ARG A 89 2.50 7.05 -10.68
CA ARG A 89 3.97 7.00 -10.72
C ARG A 89 4.49 5.66 -10.19
N LEU A 90 3.97 5.20 -9.05
CA LEU A 90 4.28 3.87 -8.51
C LEU A 90 3.94 2.76 -9.52
N ALA A 91 2.76 2.85 -10.16
CA ALA A 91 2.35 1.91 -11.19
C ALA A 91 3.35 1.83 -12.35
N GLY A 92 3.91 2.96 -12.77
CA GLY A 92 4.96 3.01 -13.79
C GLY A 92 6.23 2.25 -13.37
N TYR A 93 6.69 2.42 -12.13
CA TYR A 93 7.84 1.68 -11.60
C TYR A 93 7.55 0.17 -11.52
N LEU A 94 6.37 -0.20 -11.02
CA LEU A 94 5.96 -1.60 -10.89
C LEU A 94 5.82 -2.30 -12.25
N LYS A 95 5.27 -1.61 -13.26
CA LYS A 95 5.18 -2.12 -14.64
C LYS A 95 6.56 -2.46 -15.21
N ALA A 96 7.57 -1.61 -14.96
CA ALA A 96 8.95 -1.87 -15.38
C ALA A 96 9.55 -3.12 -14.71
N LEU A 97 9.05 -3.51 -13.55
CA LEU A 97 9.41 -4.73 -12.83
C LEU A 97 8.56 -5.96 -13.23
N GLY A 98 7.64 -5.80 -14.19
CA GLY A 98 6.77 -6.89 -14.67
C GLY A 98 5.62 -7.23 -13.73
N VAL A 99 5.11 -6.24 -13.00
CA VAL A 99 3.94 -6.35 -12.10
C VAL A 99 2.66 -6.08 -12.87
N GLU A 100 1.60 -6.82 -12.59
CA GLU A 100 0.23 -6.51 -12.98
C GLU A 100 -0.37 -5.50 -11.98
N VAL A 101 -0.72 -4.31 -12.45
CA VAL A 101 -1.23 -3.23 -11.59
C VAL A 101 -2.68 -2.93 -11.90
N ILE A 102 -3.51 -2.84 -10.84
CA ILE A 102 -4.87 -2.36 -10.88
C ILE A 102 -4.96 -1.12 -9.98
N GLY A 103 -5.39 0.00 -10.54
CA GLY A 103 -5.69 1.21 -9.79
C GLY A 103 -7.10 1.20 -9.23
N VAL A 104 -7.30 1.83 -8.05
CA VAL A 104 -8.63 2.05 -7.48
C VAL A 104 -8.83 3.53 -7.24
N ALA A 105 -9.93 4.08 -7.78
CA ALA A 105 -10.26 5.49 -7.67
C ALA A 105 -11.78 5.71 -7.64
N ARG A 106 -12.21 6.98 -7.52
CA ARG A 106 -13.64 7.35 -7.51
C ARG A 106 -14.39 7.06 -8.81
N SER A 107 -13.67 6.90 -9.93
CA SER A 107 -14.27 6.55 -11.23
C SER A 107 -13.42 5.48 -11.91
N ALA A 108 -14.07 4.48 -12.48
CA ALA A 108 -13.44 3.45 -13.28
C ALA A 108 -12.97 3.96 -14.64
N GLY A 109 -12.16 3.18 -15.34
CA GLY A 109 -11.65 3.46 -16.69
C GLY A 109 -10.18 3.12 -16.83
N GLU A 110 -9.44 3.96 -17.56
CA GLU A 110 -7.99 3.84 -17.72
C GLU A 110 -7.28 5.13 -17.31
N ARG A 111 -6.16 5.04 -16.63
CA ARG A 111 -5.31 6.19 -16.30
C ARG A 111 -3.84 5.83 -16.44
N GLY A 112 -3.14 6.59 -17.27
CA GLY A 112 -1.71 6.37 -17.51
C GLY A 112 -1.37 5.00 -18.11
N GLY A 113 -2.29 4.37 -18.84
CA GLY A 113 -2.11 3.04 -19.41
C GLY A 113 -2.32 1.89 -18.41
N PHE A 114 -3.08 2.14 -17.32
CA PHE A 114 -3.43 1.16 -16.29
C PHE A 114 -4.95 1.07 -16.11
N PRO A 115 -5.50 -0.14 -15.92
CA PRO A 115 -6.90 -0.32 -15.59
C PRO A 115 -7.20 0.29 -14.20
N VAL A 116 -8.33 0.98 -14.10
CA VAL A 116 -8.80 1.59 -12.86
C VAL A 116 -10.23 1.14 -12.59
N ILE A 117 -10.47 0.64 -11.39
CA ILE A 117 -11.77 0.22 -10.89
C ILE A 117 -12.27 1.19 -9.82
N THR A 118 -13.53 1.04 -9.41
CA THR A 118 -14.09 1.75 -8.26
C THR A 118 -13.90 0.96 -6.96
N ALA A 119 -14.26 1.56 -5.83
CA ALA A 119 -14.21 0.88 -4.54
C ALA A 119 -15.21 -0.29 -4.46
N ASP A 120 -16.28 -0.27 -5.23
CA ASP A 120 -17.29 -1.35 -5.26
C ASP A 120 -16.71 -2.65 -5.84
N ASP A 121 -15.75 -2.55 -6.77
CA ASP A 121 -15.09 -3.71 -7.38
C ASP A 121 -13.81 -4.13 -6.63
N LEU A 122 -13.39 -3.35 -5.61
CA LEU A 122 -12.16 -3.60 -4.87
C LEU A 122 -12.16 -4.98 -4.18
N PRO A 123 -13.21 -5.44 -3.49
CA PRO A 123 -13.22 -6.76 -2.86
C PRO A 123 -12.84 -7.89 -3.82
N ALA A 124 -13.44 -7.93 -5.01
CA ALA A 124 -13.13 -8.94 -6.03
C ALA A 124 -11.68 -8.85 -6.55
N ALA A 125 -11.14 -7.64 -6.71
CA ALA A 125 -9.76 -7.44 -7.13
C ALA A 125 -8.75 -7.90 -6.06
N LEU A 126 -9.11 -7.84 -4.78
CA LEU A 126 -8.24 -8.25 -3.67
C LEU A 126 -8.07 -9.77 -3.57
N GLU A 127 -9.05 -10.58 -3.99
CA GLU A 127 -9.00 -12.04 -3.87
C GLU A 127 -7.78 -12.67 -4.54
N THR A 128 -7.21 -12.00 -5.51
CA THR A 128 -6.02 -12.48 -6.24
C THR A 128 -4.80 -11.56 -6.07
N ALA A 129 -4.89 -10.53 -5.24
CA ALA A 129 -3.81 -9.57 -5.04
C ALA A 129 -2.69 -10.18 -4.16
N ASP A 130 -1.46 -9.90 -4.53
CA ASP A 130 -0.28 -10.18 -3.69
C ASP A 130 0.01 -9.02 -2.73
N VAL A 131 -0.35 -7.79 -3.13
CA VAL A 131 -0.17 -6.59 -2.31
C VAL A 131 -1.34 -5.63 -2.52
N LEU A 132 -1.89 -5.12 -1.42
CA LEU A 132 -2.71 -3.91 -1.41
C LEU A 132 -1.84 -2.72 -0.99
N VAL A 133 -1.73 -1.72 -1.85
CA VAL A 133 -1.07 -0.44 -1.54
C VAL A 133 -2.14 0.61 -1.26
N ASN A 134 -2.18 1.11 -0.04
CA ASN A 134 -3.09 2.19 0.36
C ASN A 134 -2.37 3.54 0.30
N ILE A 135 -2.89 4.47 -0.52
CA ILE A 135 -2.37 5.84 -0.70
C ILE A 135 -3.49 6.87 -0.46
N LEU A 136 -4.55 6.48 0.23
CA LEU A 136 -5.68 7.36 0.48
C LEU A 136 -5.30 8.51 1.42
N PRO A 137 -5.79 9.73 1.16
CA PRO A 137 -5.74 10.81 2.12
C PRO A 137 -6.66 10.51 3.32
N ALA A 138 -6.40 11.10 4.48
CA ALA A 138 -7.34 11.06 5.59
C ALA A 138 -8.50 12.02 5.33
N SER A 139 -9.70 11.50 5.45
CA SER A 139 -10.96 12.24 5.46
C SER A 139 -12.01 11.45 6.24
N PRO A 140 -13.17 12.01 6.60
CA PRO A 140 -14.24 11.25 7.22
C PRO A 140 -14.65 10.00 6.42
N GLU A 141 -14.64 10.09 5.09
CA GLU A 141 -15.04 9.00 4.18
C GLU A 141 -13.96 7.91 4.06
N THR A 142 -12.72 8.22 4.39
CA THR A 142 -11.59 7.28 4.28
C THR A 142 -11.09 6.78 5.63
N ALA A 143 -11.68 7.24 6.73
CA ALA A 143 -11.31 6.80 8.08
C ALA A 143 -11.65 5.30 8.26
N GLY A 144 -10.64 4.50 8.59
CA GLY A 144 -10.81 3.07 8.87
C GLY A 144 -11.32 2.23 7.70
N VAL A 145 -11.25 2.71 6.46
CA VAL A 145 -11.77 1.95 5.28
C VAL A 145 -11.01 0.64 5.05
N VAL A 146 -9.73 0.56 5.46
CA VAL A 146 -9.00 -0.71 5.48
C VAL A 146 -9.33 -1.41 6.80
N ASN A 147 -10.50 -2.03 6.83
CA ASN A 147 -11.11 -2.69 7.99
C ASN A 147 -11.02 -4.22 7.88
N ALA A 148 -11.59 -4.92 8.87
CA ALA A 148 -11.57 -6.37 8.92
C ALA A 148 -12.27 -7.03 7.72
N GLU A 149 -13.39 -6.46 7.27
CA GLU A 149 -14.14 -6.96 6.11
C GLU A 149 -13.28 -6.89 4.84
N LEU A 150 -12.66 -5.72 4.58
CA LEU A 150 -11.78 -5.56 3.42
C LEU A 150 -10.56 -6.47 3.48
N LEU A 151 -9.92 -6.57 4.64
CA LEU A 151 -8.74 -7.42 4.83
C LEU A 151 -9.04 -8.90 4.62
N ALA A 152 -10.28 -9.34 4.89
CA ALA A 152 -10.70 -10.72 4.68
C ALA A 152 -10.76 -11.15 3.21
N HIS A 153 -10.80 -10.21 2.26
CA HIS A 153 -10.72 -10.51 0.83
C HIS A 153 -9.29 -10.78 0.35
N LEU A 154 -8.27 -10.40 1.11
CA LEU A 154 -6.88 -10.66 0.75
C LEU A 154 -6.50 -12.12 1.00
N PRO A 155 -5.76 -12.76 0.08
CA PRO A 155 -5.15 -14.06 0.35
C PRO A 155 -4.21 -13.99 1.57
N ALA A 156 -4.10 -15.09 2.32
CA ALA A 156 -3.24 -15.15 3.50
C ALA A 156 -1.75 -14.84 3.22
N LYS A 157 -1.30 -15.01 1.98
CA LYS A 157 0.05 -14.65 1.50
C LYS A 157 0.23 -13.16 1.21
N ALA A 158 -0.86 -12.40 1.15
CA ALA A 158 -0.82 -10.99 0.72
C ALA A 158 -0.22 -10.07 1.78
N TRP A 159 0.23 -8.91 1.31
CA TRP A 159 0.76 -7.84 2.15
C TRP A 159 -0.06 -6.56 2.01
N LEU A 160 -0.16 -5.82 3.11
CA LEU A 160 -0.63 -4.44 3.11
C LEU A 160 0.57 -3.49 3.10
N VAL A 161 0.60 -2.54 2.17
CA VAL A 161 1.55 -1.41 2.18
C VAL A 161 0.74 -0.13 2.35
N ASN A 162 1.02 0.64 3.41
CA ASN A 162 0.34 1.90 3.65
C ASN A 162 1.31 3.08 3.60
N VAL A 163 1.20 3.91 2.57
CA VAL A 163 1.91 5.19 2.44
C VAL A 163 0.95 6.38 2.39
N GLY A 164 -0.33 6.14 2.64
CA GLY A 164 -1.35 7.17 2.78
C GLY A 164 -1.33 7.83 4.16
N ARG A 165 -2.38 7.61 4.93
CA ARG A 165 -2.48 8.09 6.32
C ARG A 165 -2.86 6.93 7.24
N GLY A 166 -2.30 6.90 8.45
CA GLY A 166 -2.59 5.86 9.43
C GLY A 166 -4.08 5.74 9.76
N ALA A 167 -4.77 6.87 9.84
CA ALA A 167 -6.21 6.91 10.11
C ALA A 167 -7.09 6.18 9.09
N THR A 168 -6.58 5.84 7.90
CA THR A 168 -7.32 5.08 6.88
C THR A 168 -7.33 3.58 7.15
N VAL A 169 -6.52 3.09 8.10
CA VAL A 169 -6.40 1.68 8.45
C VAL A 169 -6.95 1.47 9.86
N ASP A 170 -7.86 0.51 10.01
CA ASP A 170 -8.25 0.01 11.32
C ASP A 170 -7.10 -0.80 11.91
N ALA A 171 -6.42 -0.22 12.91
CA ALA A 171 -5.25 -0.81 13.52
C ALA A 171 -5.58 -2.11 14.30
N GLN A 172 -6.79 -2.22 14.87
CA GLN A 172 -7.23 -3.42 15.57
C GLN A 172 -7.48 -4.56 14.58
N ALA A 173 -8.19 -4.28 13.49
CA ALA A 173 -8.43 -5.24 12.42
C ALA A 173 -7.13 -5.73 11.78
N LEU A 174 -6.20 -4.83 11.48
CA LEU A 174 -4.88 -5.18 10.93
C LEU A 174 -4.10 -6.07 11.90
N THR A 175 -4.05 -5.69 13.18
CA THR A 175 -3.36 -6.47 14.22
C THR A 175 -3.95 -7.87 14.36
N ALA A 176 -5.28 -7.99 14.33
CA ALA A 176 -5.97 -9.27 14.38
C ALA A 176 -5.64 -10.16 13.18
N ALA A 177 -5.68 -9.61 11.96
CA ALA A 177 -5.35 -10.34 10.74
C ALA A 177 -3.90 -10.85 10.73
N LEU A 178 -2.94 -10.02 11.16
CA LEU A 178 -1.53 -10.41 11.27
C LEU A 178 -1.31 -11.51 12.31
N ARG A 179 -1.96 -11.42 13.48
CA ARG A 179 -1.86 -12.44 14.54
C ARG A 179 -2.51 -13.75 14.15
N ALA A 180 -3.61 -13.70 13.43
CA ALA A 180 -4.31 -14.88 12.92
C ALA A 180 -3.61 -15.53 11.71
N GLY A 181 -2.63 -14.85 11.10
CA GLY A 181 -1.95 -15.32 9.88
C GLY A 181 -2.84 -15.27 8.64
N THR A 182 -3.95 -14.54 8.67
CA THR A 182 -4.83 -14.30 7.51
C THR A 182 -4.28 -13.23 6.59
N LEU A 183 -3.23 -12.52 7.01
CA LEU A 183 -2.42 -11.60 6.22
C LEU A 183 -0.94 -11.88 6.52
N ALA A 184 -0.11 -12.01 5.48
CA ALA A 184 1.30 -12.36 5.65
C ALA A 184 2.13 -11.26 6.32
N GLY A 185 1.79 -10.00 6.10
CA GLY A 185 2.51 -8.89 6.67
C GLY A 185 1.94 -7.53 6.29
N ALA A 186 2.49 -6.51 6.95
CA ALA A 186 2.21 -5.12 6.62
C ALA A 186 3.50 -4.29 6.65
N ALA A 187 3.63 -3.36 5.70
CA ALA A 187 4.71 -2.38 5.66
C ALA A 187 4.08 -0.98 5.70
N LEU A 188 4.33 -0.27 6.80
CA LEU A 188 3.63 0.96 7.14
C LEU A 188 4.60 2.14 7.08
N GLY A 189 4.49 2.98 6.07
CA GLY A 189 5.17 4.28 5.97
C GLY A 189 4.44 5.38 6.76
N ALA A 190 3.17 5.13 7.13
CA ALA A 190 2.38 5.99 7.99
C ALA A 190 1.55 5.12 8.95
N THR A 191 1.64 5.40 10.24
CA THR A 191 0.83 4.77 11.29
C THR A 191 -0.11 5.80 11.90
N ALA A 192 -1.25 5.36 12.41
CA ALA A 192 -1.99 6.19 13.34
C ALA A 192 -1.15 6.24 14.63
N VAL A 193 -0.51 7.38 14.89
CA VAL A 193 0.06 7.65 16.20
C VAL A 193 -1.12 7.94 17.11
N GLY A 194 -1.34 7.05 18.08
CA GLY A 194 -2.29 7.30 19.15
C GLY A 194 -1.85 8.44 20.07
#